data_14c4fbc108ea99e3a3d8f66d1a158ba4
#
_entry.id   14c4fbc108ea99e3a3d8f66d1a158ba4
#
_cell.length_a   1.000
_cell.length_b   1.000
_cell.length_c   1.000
_cell.angle_alpha   90.00
_cell.angle_beta   90.00
_cell.angle_gamma   90.00
#
_symmetry.space_group_name_H-M   'P 1'
#
loop_
_entity.id
_entity.type
_entity.pdbx_description
1 polymer ?
#
loop_
_entity_poly.entity_id
_entity_poly.type
_entity_poly.pdbx_seq_one_letter_code
_entity_poly.pdbx_strand_id
1 'polypeptide(L)'
;MLTLVLAESSIERIPPELTGHPSVVAHARRKQKEPCSIILDRSYHHSAMIQLECSKTSKTMSKRGRPDITFHFLLAGLGSPLNREGLLTVLVHTIDDHVIEIDASTRIPKNYDRFIGLLE
;
A
#
# COMPACT_ATOMS: atom_id res chain seq x y z
N MET A 1 20.03 -13.36 13.13
CA MET A 1 18.86 -12.49 12.89
C MET A 1 18.57 -12.44 11.40
N LEU A 2 17.32 -12.52 11.02
CA LEU A 2 16.87 -12.44 9.62
C LEU A 2 16.25 -11.06 9.35
N THR A 3 16.61 -10.45 8.22
CA THR A 3 15.97 -9.22 7.75
C THR A 3 15.16 -9.54 6.51
N LEU A 4 13.87 -9.29 6.57
CA LEU A 4 12.97 -9.39 5.41
C LEU A 4 12.73 -8.01 4.84
N VAL A 5 12.91 -7.88 3.53
CA VAL A 5 12.66 -6.62 2.82
C VAL A 5 11.66 -6.87 1.71
N LEU A 6 10.53 -6.17 1.75
CA LEU A 6 9.62 -6.13 0.61
C LEU A 6 10.02 -4.93 -0.25
N ALA A 7 10.75 -5.20 -1.33
CA ALA A 7 11.27 -4.16 -2.21
C ALA A 7 10.24 -3.75 -3.26
N GLU A 8 10.23 -2.47 -3.62
CA GLU A 8 9.32 -1.90 -4.62
C GLU A 8 7.86 -2.25 -4.37
N SER A 9 7.43 -2.19 -3.11
CA SER A 9 6.04 -2.49 -2.78
C SER A 9 5.09 -1.47 -3.40
N SER A 10 3.92 -1.94 -3.82
CA SER A 10 2.92 -1.14 -4.50
C SER A 10 2.10 -0.28 -3.54
N ILE A 11 2.79 0.42 -2.66
CA ILE A 11 2.19 1.40 -1.74
C ILE A 11 2.55 2.79 -2.21
N GLU A 12 1.53 3.56 -2.57
CA GLU A 12 1.70 4.96 -2.93
C GLU A 12 0.40 5.71 -2.67
N ARG A 13 0.51 7.01 -2.45
CA ARG A 13 -0.67 7.87 -2.44
C ARG A 13 -1.15 8.09 -3.87
N ILE A 14 -2.40 8.50 -4.01
CA ILE A 14 -2.97 8.78 -5.32
C ILE A 14 -2.09 9.78 -6.06
N PRO A 15 -1.62 9.44 -7.28
CA PRO A 15 -0.82 10.38 -8.06
C PRO A 15 -1.66 11.58 -8.51
N PRO A 16 -1.03 12.74 -8.73
CA PRO A 16 -1.76 13.97 -9.09
C PRO A 16 -2.68 13.82 -10.30
N GLU A 17 -2.31 12.97 -11.25
CA GLU A 17 -3.09 12.74 -12.48
C GLU A 17 -4.45 12.10 -12.20
N LEU A 18 -4.61 11.43 -11.07
CA LEU A 18 -5.82 10.68 -10.73
C LEU A 18 -6.67 11.34 -9.65
N THR A 19 -6.22 12.41 -9.03
CA THR A 19 -6.95 13.04 -7.91
C THR A 19 -8.32 13.56 -8.28
N GLY A 20 -8.54 13.90 -9.56
CA GLY A 20 -9.82 14.39 -10.05
C GLY A 20 -10.74 13.30 -10.61
N HIS A 21 -10.30 12.05 -10.67
CA HIS A 21 -11.13 10.99 -11.25
C HIS A 21 -12.31 10.65 -10.33
N PRO A 22 -13.54 10.45 -10.89
CA PRO A 22 -14.73 10.21 -10.08
C PRO A 22 -14.60 9.05 -9.08
N SER A 23 -13.95 7.95 -9.45
CA SER A 23 -13.77 6.81 -8.55
C SER A 23 -12.90 7.17 -7.35
N VAL A 24 -11.88 7.98 -7.55
CA VAL A 24 -10.98 8.44 -6.50
C VAL A 24 -11.69 9.43 -5.58
N VAL A 25 -12.39 10.41 -6.17
CA VAL A 25 -13.12 11.43 -5.42
C VAL A 25 -14.20 10.78 -4.55
N ALA A 26 -14.96 9.84 -5.12
CA ALA A 26 -16.00 9.14 -4.37
C ALA A 26 -15.43 8.33 -3.21
N HIS A 27 -14.32 7.63 -3.41
CA HIS A 27 -13.67 6.86 -2.36
C HIS A 27 -13.13 7.77 -1.25
N ALA A 28 -12.45 8.87 -1.62
CA ALA A 28 -11.94 9.84 -0.65
C ALA A 28 -13.07 10.46 0.18
N ARG A 29 -14.18 10.78 -0.46
CA ARG A 29 -15.36 11.34 0.23
C ARG A 29 -15.92 10.36 1.25
N ARG A 30 -16.01 9.08 0.90
CA ARG A 30 -16.48 8.06 1.86
C ARG A 30 -15.54 7.92 3.06
N LYS A 31 -14.24 8.15 2.87
CA LYS A 31 -13.24 8.12 3.94
C LYS A 31 -13.10 9.46 4.66
N GLN A 32 -13.79 10.51 4.21
CA GLN A 32 -13.68 11.87 4.74
C GLN A 32 -12.24 12.39 4.69
N LYS A 33 -11.55 12.10 3.59
CA LYS A 33 -10.15 12.52 3.36
C LYS A 33 -10.02 13.20 2.02
N GLU A 34 -8.92 13.95 1.87
CA GLU A 34 -8.56 14.54 0.59
C GLU A 34 -8.12 13.46 -0.40
N PRO A 35 -8.43 13.58 -1.71
CA PRO A 35 -8.02 12.58 -2.69
C PRO A 35 -6.51 12.31 -2.71
N CYS A 36 -5.69 13.33 -2.47
CA CYS A 36 -4.24 13.18 -2.48
C CYS A 36 -3.68 12.48 -1.24
N SER A 37 -4.49 12.25 -0.21
CA SER A 37 -4.04 11.65 1.04
C SER A 37 -4.40 10.17 1.18
N ILE A 38 -5.16 9.61 0.25
CA ILE A 38 -5.51 8.20 0.28
C ILE A 38 -4.52 7.36 -0.53
N ILE A 39 -4.47 6.07 -0.21
CA ILE A 39 -3.58 5.11 -0.88
C ILE A 39 -4.22 4.63 -2.18
N LEU A 40 -3.43 4.56 -3.24
CA LEU A 40 -3.87 4.00 -4.52
C LEU A 40 -4.16 2.51 -4.34
N ASP A 41 -5.37 2.09 -4.68
CA ASP A 41 -5.81 0.71 -4.53
C ASP A 41 -6.59 0.28 -5.76
N ARG A 42 -6.07 -0.72 -6.47
CA ARG A 42 -6.68 -1.23 -7.69
C ARG A 42 -8.12 -1.70 -7.49
N SER A 43 -8.46 -2.19 -6.30
CA SER A 43 -9.82 -2.66 -6.03
C SER A 43 -10.84 -1.51 -5.98
N TYR A 44 -10.42 -0.30 -5.67
CA TYR A 44 -11.30 0.89 -5.62
C TYR A 44 -11.10 1.84 -6.80
N HIS A 45 -9.90 1.86 -7.37
CA HIS A 45 -9.51 2.87 -8.37
C HIS A 45 -9.20 2.26 -9.73
N HIS A 46 -9.77 1.07 -10.00
CA HIS A 46 -9.47 0.31 -11.22
C HIS A 46 -9.74 1.10 -12.50
N SER A 47 -10.88 1.78 -12.58
CA SER A 47 -11.24 2.56 -13.78
C SER A 47 -10.29 3.73 -14.01
N ALA A 48 -9.87 4.40 -12.93
CA ALA A 48 -8.89 5.47 -13.02
C ALA A 48 -7.54 4.95 -13.50
N MET A 49 -7.12 3.79 -13.00
CA MET A 49 -5.85 3.17 -13.37
C MET A 49 -5.84 2.72 -14.82
N ILE A 50 -6.95 2.15 -15.32
CA ILE A 50 -7.09 1.78 -16.73
C ILE A 50 -6.98 3.02 -17.62
N GLN A 51 -7.63 4.11 -17.25
CA GLN A 51 -7.58 5.34 -18.02
C GLN A 51 -6.16 5.89 -18.10
N LEU A 52 -5.39 5.83 -17.01
CA LEU A 52 -4.01 6.24 -16.99
C LEU A 52 -3.11 5.27 -17.80
N GLU A 53 -3.41 3.98 -17.75
CA GLU A 53 -2.69 2.94 -18.50
C GLU A 53 -2.84 3.13 -20.01
N CYS A 54 -3.99 3.59 -20.47
CA CYS A 54 -4.24 3.91 -21.87
C CYS A 54 -3.51 5.18 -22.32
N SER A 55 -3.10 6.04 -21.41
CA SER A 55 -2.21 7.15 -21.73
C SER A 55 -0.79 6.60 -21.78
N LYS A 56 -0.03 6.97 -22.81
CA LYS A 56 1.30 6.40 -23.13
C LYS A 56 2.37 6.53 -22.03
N THR A 57 2.01 7.01 -20.83
CA THR A 57 2.96 7.35 -19.78
C THR A 57 3.13 6.25 -18.72
N SER A 58 2.43 5.12 -18.83
CA SER A 58 2.40 4.20 -17.71
C SER A 58 2.61 2.74 -18.13
N LYS A 59 3.87 2.42 -18.46
CA LYS A 59 4.28 1.02 -18.65
C LYS A 59 4.35 0.24 -17.32
N THR A 60 4.22 0.91 -16.19
CA THR A 60 4.39 0.30 -14.86
C THR A 60 3.10 0.17 -14.07
N MET A 61 1.95 0.49 -14.66
CA MET A 61 0.67 0.48 -13.94
C MET A 61 0.30 -0.91 -13.41
N SER A 62 0.73 -1.97 -14.10
CA SER A 62 0.51 -3.34 -13.63
C SER A 62 1.16 -3.64 -12.28
N LYS A 63 2.18 -2.87 -11.90
CA LYS A 63 2.91 -3.02 -10.64
C LYS A 63 2.40 -2.06 -9.55
N ARG A 64 1.37 -1.29 -9.83
CA ARG A 64 0.90 -0.24 -8.92
C ARG A 64 -0.47 -0.58 -8.34
N GLY A 65 -0.80 0.06 -7.24
CA GLY A 65 -2.13 -0.06 -6.64
C GLY A 65 -2.43 -1.40 -5.99
N ARG A 66 -1.44 -2.08 -5.44
CA ARG A 66 -1.60 -3.37 -4.79
C ARG A 66 -1.11 -3.36 -3.34
N PRO A 67 -1.69 -2.52 -2.47
CA PRO A 67 -1.30 -2.51 -1.05
C PRO A 67 -1.70 -3.79 -0.31
N ASP A 68 -2.60 -4.60 -0.89
CA ASP A 68 -2.97 -5.91 -0.34
C ASP A 68 -1.78 -6.87 -0.23
N ILE A 69 -0.82 -6.79 -1.16
CA ILE A 69 0.38 -7.63 -1.12
C ILE A 69 1.18 -7.30 0.15
N THR A 70 1.38 -6.02 0.45
CA THR A 70 2.07 -5.59 1.67
C THR A 70 1.30 -6.02 2.92
N PHE A 71 -0.02 -5.92 2.89
CA PHE A 71 -0.86 -6.35 4.00
C PHE A 71 -0.62 -7.82 4.34
N HIS A 72 -0.67 -8.71 3.35
CA HIS A 72 -0.45 -10.14 3.56
C HIS A 72 0.99 -10.44 3.97
N PHE A 73 1.97 -9.73 3.38
CA PHE A 73 3.38 -9.87 3.74
C PHE A 73 3.59 -9.55 5.22
N LEU A 74 3.03 -8.44 5.71
CA LEU A 74 3.20 -8.04 7.10
C LEU A 74 2.47 -8.98 8.06
N LEU A 75 1.27 -9.46 7.70
CA LEU A 75 0.57 -10.43 8.53
C LEU A 75 1.39 -11.71 8.70
N ALA A 76 1.97 -12.22 7.61
CA ALA A 76 2.79 -13.43 7.65
C ALA A 76 4.09 -13.21 8.43
N GLY A 77 4.79 -12.10 8.15
CA GLY A 77 6.09 -11.82 8.77
C GLY A 77 5.98 -11.56 10.26
N LEU A 78 5.10 -10.66 10.66
CA LEU A 78 4.96 -10.29 12.07
C LEU A 78 4.33 -11.39 12.91
N GLY A 79 3.53 -12.27 12.29
CA GLY A 79 2.95 -13.42 12.96
C GLY A 79 3.87 -14.65 12.99
N SER A 80 5.06 -14.59 12.41
CA SER A 80 5.95 -15.72 12.31
C SER A 80 6.61 -16.05 13.66
N PRO A 81 7.04 -17.32 13.87
CA PRO A 81 7.80 -17.68 15.08
C PRO A 81 9.10 -16.90 15.23
N LEU A 82 9.79 -16.58 14.12
CA LEU A 82 11.01 -15.78 14.15
C LEU A 82 10.79 -14.42 14.76
N ASN A 83 9.66 -13.76 14.42
CA ASN A 83 9.34 -12.45 14.97
C ASN A 83 9.01 -12.56 16.47
N ARG A 84 8.32 -13.62 16.88
CA ARG A 84 7.99 -13.84 18.30
C ARG A 84 9.24 -14.00 19.16
N GLU A 85 10.31 -14.56 18.59
CA GLU A 85 11.58 -14.77 19.28
C GLU A 85 12.54 -13.59 19.13
N GLY A 86 12.10 -12.50 18.50
CA GLY A 86 12.92 -11.31 18.31
C GLY A 86 14.05 -11.48 17.30
N LEU A 87 13.93 -12.46 16.40
CA LEU A 87 14.96 -12.79 15.42
C LEU A 87 14.66 -12.26 14.02
N LEU A 88 13.62 -11.43 13.87
CA LEU A 88 13.18 -10.92 12.58
C LEU A 88 13.16 -9.41 12.57
N THR A 89 13.74 -8.82 11.53
CA THR A 89 13.60 -7.41 11.20
C THR A 89 12.84 -7.30 9.90
N VAL A 90 11.80 -6.46 9.83
CA VAL A 90 10.96 -6.31 8.65
C VAL A 90 11.06 -4.88 8.14
N LEU A 91 11.39 -4.75 6.86
CA LEU A 91 11.46 -3.46 6.17
C LEU A 91 10.56 -3.50 4.94
N VAL A 92 9.87 -2.41 4.67
CA VAL A 92 9.07 -2.24 3.47
C VAL A 92 9.63 -1.08 2.67
N HIS A 93 10.09 -1.35 1.44
CA HIS A 93 10.54 -0.33 0.51
C HIS A 93 9.40 -0.04 -0.45
N THR A 94 8.98 1.22 -0.54
CA THR A 94 7.87 1.61 -1.40
C THR A 94 8.34 1.94 -2.82
N ILE A 95 7.39 1.97 -3.75
CA ILE A 95 7.66 2.32 -5.14
C ILE A 95 8.21 3.75 -5.28
N ASP A 96 7.94 4.61 -4.30
CA ASP A 96 8.45 5.99 -4.24
C ASP A 96 9.79 6.10 -3.51
N ASP A 97 10.49 4.99 -3.32
CA ASP A 97 11.79 4.91 -2.65
C ASP A 97 11.78 5.36 -1.18
N HIS A 98 10.65 5.20 -0.50
CA HIS A 98 10.58 5.33 0.95
C HIS A 98 10.83 3.98 1.60
N VAL A 99 11.49 4.00 2.75
CA VAL A 99 11.71 2.79 3.55
C VAL A 99 10.93 2.91 4.85
N ILE A 100 10.08 1.92 5.11
CA ILE A 100 9.30 1.84 6.35
C ILE A 100 9.88 0.73 7.19
N GLU A 101 10.40 1.09 8.35
CA GLU A 101 10.86 0.10 9.34
C GLU A 101 9.67 -0.31 10.20
N ILE A 102 9.43 -1.61 10.30
CA ILE A 102 8.30 -2.14 11.04
C ILE A 102 8.79 -2.67 12.39
N ASP A 103 8.27 -2.10 13.47
CA ASP A 103 8.58 -2.56 14.81
C ASP A 103 8.06 -3.99 15.02
N ALA A 104 8.87 -4.83 15.66
CA ALA A 104 8.52 -6.23 15.90
C ALA A 104 7.27 -6.40 16.76
N SER A 105 6.94 -5.43 17.59
CA SER A 105 5.75 -5.43 18.45
C SER A 105 4.51 -4.92 17.74
N THR A 106 4.62 -4.44 16.51
CA THR A 106 3.50 -3.89 15.75
C THR A 106 2.44 -4.96 15.52
N ARG A 107 1.20 -4.62 15.80
CA ARG A 107 0.05 -5.48 15.51
C ARG A 107 -0.67 -4.95 14.28
N ILE A 108 -0.70 -5.76 13.24
CA ILE A 108 -1.41 -5.42 12.00
C ILE A 108 -2.88 -5.78 12.17
N PRO A 109 -3.82 -4.84 11.93
CA PRO A 109 -5.24 -5.17 11.95
C PRO A 109 -5.56 -6.27 10.94
N LYS A 110 -6.38 -7.24 11.32
CA LYS A 110 -6.81 -8.30 10.41
C LYS A 110 -7.79 -7.80 9.36
N ASN A 111 -8.38 -6.62 9.58
CA ASN A 111 -9.25 -5.98 8.61
C ASN A 111 -8.40 -5.13 7.66
N TYR A 112 -8.53 -5.40 6.36
CA TYR A 112 -7.76 -4.74 5.32
C TYR A 112 -7.99 -3.22 5.31
N ASP A 113 -9.23 -2.77 5.43
CA ASP A 113 -9.54 -1.34 5.37
C ASP A 113 -8.95 -0.58 6.57
N ARG A 114 -8.91 -1.20 7.75
CA ARG A 114 -8.25 -0.61 8.91
C ARG A 114 -6.74 -0.53 8.72
N PHE A 115 -6.16 -1.55 8.11
CA PHE A 115 -4.73 -1.53 7.78
C PHE A 115 -4.41 -0.38 6.83
N ILE A 116 -5.18 -0.19 5.78
CA ILE A 116 -5.00 0.92 4.84
C ILE A 116 -5.14 2.26 5.56
N GLY A 117 -6.09 2.40 6.46
CA GLY A 117 -6.25 3.62 7.26
C GLY A 117 -5.02 3.97 8.09
N LEU A 118 -4.31 2.96 8.61
CA LEU A 118 -3.08 3.18 9.36
C LEU A 118 -1.93 3.62 8.46
N LEU A 119 -1.88 3.14 7.22
CA LEU A 119 -0.85 3.54 6.26
C LEU A 119 -1.01 4.99 5.81
N GLU A 120 -2.23 5.46 5.74
CA GLU A 120 -2.55 6.83 5.34
C GLU A 120 -2.24 7.82 6.46
#